data_f704b0c967151b54b41a6523c1d20993
#
_entry.id   f704b0c967151b54b41a6523c1d20993
#
_cell.length_a   1.000
_cell.length_b   1.000
_cell.length_c   1.000
_cell.angle_alpha   90.00
_cell.angle_beta   90.00
_cell.angle_gamma   90.00
#
_symmetry.space_group_name_H-M   'P 1'
#
loop_
_entity.id
_entity.type
_entity.pdbx_description
1 polymer ?
#
loop_
_entity_poly.entity_id
_entity_poly.type
_entity_poly.pdbx_seq_one_letter_code
_entity_poly.pdbx_strand_id
1 'polypeptide(L)'
;MKLVFAGTPEVAVPALDALIASGRHEVAAVVTRPDAPAGRGRRLVASPVAERAEEAGIEVLKPLKPRDPEFLERLKEIGPDCCPVVAYGALLPRAALDVPAHGWVNLHFSLLPAWRGAAPVQHAIMAGDEITGASTFLIEEGLDSGPVYGTVTEAIRPTDTSGDLLTRLAFAGAGLLAATMDGIEDGSLKAVPQPAEGITVAPKITVEYAQVDWAAPALRVDRVVRGCTPAPGAWTTFRGERLKLVQVTPVPERTDLAPGRMAVGKNSVHVGTGSYAVELLWVQAQGKKPMRAADWARGVRISESETLGG
;
A
#
# COMPACT_ATOMS: atom_id res chain seq x y z
N MET A 1 -16.56 15.12 18.18
CA MET A 1 -17.38 13.97 17.69
C MET A 1 -16.97 12.67 18.37
N LYS A 2 -17.91 11.72 18.50
CA LYS A 2 -17.63 10.32 18.82
C LYS A 2 -17.30 9.57 17.56
N LEU A 3 -16.13 8.93 17.52
CA LEU A 3 -15.60 8.25 16.34
C LEU A 3 -15.49 6.73 16.56
N VAL A 4 -15.72 5.96 15.50
CA VAL A 4 -15.30 4.56 15.42
C VAL A 4 -14.29 4.45 14.26
N PHE A 5 -13.04 4.22 14.60
CA PHE A 5 -11.96 4.12 13.61
C PHE A 5 -11.89 2.73 13.00
N ALA A 6 -11.83 2.63 11.67
CA ALA A 6 -11.67 1.35 10.98
C ALA A 6 -10.32 1.28 10.26
N GLY A 7 -9.49 0.30 10.63
CA GLY A 7 -8.16 0.12 10.03
C GLY A 7 -7.57 -1.24 10.40
N THR A 8 -6.53 -1.66 9.67
CA THR A 8 -5.90 -2.96 9.95
C THR A 8 -4.36 -2.90 9.96
N PRO A 9 -3.65 -2.50 8.89
CA PRO A 9 -2.19 -2.56 8.82
C PRO A 9 -1.52 -1.38 9.51
N GLU A 10 -0.21 -1.49 9.67
CA GLU A 10 0.68 -0.47 10.25
C GLU A 10 0.45 0.94 9.68
N VAL A 11 0.20 1.03 8.38
CA VAL A 11 -0.06 2.32 7.69
C VAL A 11 -1.28 3.09 8.23
N ALA A 12 -2.18 2.42 8.94
CA ALA A 12 -3.35 3.05 9.55
C ALA A 12 -3.07 3.61 10.97
N VAL A 13 -1.99 3.17 11.62
CA VAL A 13 -1.65 3.56 12.99
C VAL A 13 -1.40 5.07 13.14
N PRO A 14 -0.65 5.76 12.25
CA PRO A 14 -0.45 7.20 12.36
C PRO A 14 -1.75 8.02 12.39
N ALA A 15 -2.75 7.57 11.60
CA ALA A 15 -4.06 8.24 11.58
C ALA A 15 -4.85 8.01 12.87
N LEU A 16 -4.81 6.79 13.43
CA LEU A 16 -5.40 6.49 14.72
C LEU A 16 -4.76 7.33 15.83
N ASP A 17 -3.43 7.41 15.85
CA ASP A 17 -2.67 8.21 16.82
C ASP A 17 -3.02 9.70 16.75
N ALA A 18 -3.13 10.24 15.53
CA ALA A 18 -3.51 11.63 15.33
C ALA A 18 -4.91 11.94 15.89
N LEU A 19 -5.87 11.03 15.71
CA LEU A 19 -7.24 11.19 16.26
C LEU A 19 -7.27 11.04 17.79
N ILE A 20 -6.52 10.09 18.36
CA ILE A 20 -6.39 9.93 19.81
C ILE A 20 -5.76 11.18 20.44
N ALA A 21 -4.71 11.71 19.80
CA ALA A 21 -3.97 12.87 20.32
C ALA A 21 -4.70 14.21 20.14
N SER A 22 -5.70 14.30 19.26
CA SER A 22 -6.37 15.57 18.97
C SER A 22 -7.08 16.19 20.17
N GLY A 23 -7.52 15.37 21.13
CA GLY A 23 -8.30 15.81 22.29
C GLY A 23 -9.67 16.44 21.97
N ARG A 24 -9.99 16.58 20.68
CA ARG A 24 -11.24 17.14 20.16
C ARG A 24 -12.28 16.06 19.88
N HIS A 25 -11.83 14.86 19.54
CA HIS A 25 -12.68 13.73 19.23
C HIS A 25 -12.48 12.60 20.24
N GLU A 26 -13.53 11.84 20.48
CA GLU A 26 -13.47 10.59 21.25
C GLU A 26 -13.41 9.41 20.29
N VAL A 27 -12.31 8.66 20.28
CA VAL A 27 -12.24 7.36 19.58
C VAL A 27 -12.85 6.31 20.51
N ALA A 28 -14.16 6.08 20.38
CA ALA A 28 -14.91 5.19 21.27
C ALA A 28 -14.62 3.71 21.01
N ALA A 29 -14.34 3.35 19.78
CA ALA A 29 -13.94 1.98 19.40
C ALA A 29 -13.11 1.97 18.12
N VAL A 30 -12.43 0.84 17.92
CA VAL A 30 -11.69 0.53 16.70
C VAL A 30 -12.26 -0.74 16.05
N VAL A 31 -12.44 -0.71 14.74
CA VAL A 31 -12.84 -1.87 13.93
C VAL A 31 -11.65 -2.33 13.12
N THR A 32 -11.27 -3.59 13.24
CA THR A 32 -10.14 -4.15 12.51
C THR A 32 -10.44 -5.57 12.02
N ARG A 33 -9.59 -6.11 11.14
CA ARG A 33 -9.70 -7.51 10.73
C ARG A 33 -9.41 -8.45 11.90
N PRO A 34 -10.00 -9.66 11.93
CA PRO A 34 -9.67 -10.68 12.91
C PRO A 34 -8.17 -11.00 12.91
N ASP A 35 -7.70 -11.49 14.05
CA ASP A 35 -6.33 -11.95 14.21
C ASP A 35 -5.97 -12.98 13.13
N ALA A 36 -4.79 -12.88 12.57
CA ALA A 36 -4.35 -13.69 11.46
C ALA A 36 -3.08 -14.49 11.80
N PRO A 37 -2.90 -15.71 11.24
CA PRO A 37 -1.69 -16.47 11.41
C PRO A 37 -0.47 -15.73 10.88
N ALA A 38 0.54 -15.48 11.72
CA ALA A 38 1.78 -14.81 11.32
C ALA A 38 3.02 -15.61 11.78
N GLY A 39 4.15 -15.36 11.11
CA GLY A 39 5.44 -15.96 11.41
C GLY A 39 5.52 -17.48 11.12
N ARG A 40 6.69 -18.07 11.43
CA ARG A 40 6.98 -19.49 11.16
C ARG A 40 6.10 -20.46 11.96
N GLY A 41 5.56 -20.03 13.10
CA GLY A 41 4.70 -20.86 13.96
C GLY A 41 3.21 -20.70 13.68
N ARG A 42 2.80 -19.87 12.72
CA ARG A 42 1.39 -19.54 12.40
C ARG A 42 0.55 -19.20 13.63
N ARG A 43 1.14 -18.54 14.61
CA ARG A 43 0.41 -18.05 15.78
C ARG A 43 -0.54 -16.93 15.33
N LEU A 44 -1.71 -16.88 15.94
CA LEU A 44 -2.64 -15.76 15.72
C LEU A 44 -2.00 -14.51 16.31
N VAL A 45 -1.92 -13.47 15.51
CA VAL A 45 -1.35 -12.17 15.86
C VAL A 45 -2.43 -11.11 15.58
N ALA A 46 -2.59 -10.21 16.54
CA ALA A 46 -3.47 -9.06 16.38
C ALA A 46 -2.96 -8.13 15.26
N SER A 47 -3.86 -7.34 14.68
CA SER A 47 -3.44 -6.32 13.73
C SER A 47 -2.70 -5.19 14.46
N PRO A 48 -1.78 -4.45 13.79
CA PRO A 48 -1.14 -3.27 14.38
C PRO A 48 -2.13 -2.25 14.94
N VAL A 49 -3.28 -2.08 14.27
CA VAL A 49 -4.35 -1.19 14.75
C VAL A 49 -5.02 -1.75 16.02
N ALA A 50 -5.20 -3.08 16.13
CA ALA A 50 -5.72 -3.69 17.35
C ALA A 50 -4.75 -3.51 18.51
N GLU A 51 -3.48 -3.82 18.33
CA GLU A 51 -2.44 -3.66 19.37
C GLU A 51 -2.39 -2.21 19.86
N ARG A 52 -2.40 -1.25 18.94
CA ARG A 52 -2.37 0.17 19.30
C ARG A 52 -3.61 0.65 20.04
N ALA A 53 -4.80 0.14 19.66
CA ALA A 53 -6.06 0.46 20.34
C ALA A 53 -6.11 -0.13 21.76
N GLU A 54 -5.65 -1.38 21.92
CA GLU A 54 -5.56 -2.05 23.22
C GLU A 54 -4.60 -1.30 24.17
N GLU A 55 -3.43 -0.84 23.67
CA GLU A 55 -2.49 0.02 24.43
C GLU A 55 -3.13 1.34 24.89
N ALA A 56 -4.04 1.89 24.10
CA ALA A 56 -4.75 3.12 24.42
C ALA A 56 -6.02 2.90 25.28
N GLY A 57 -6.35 1.65 25.62
CA GLY A 57 -7.55 1.30 26.37
C GLY A 57 -8.85 1.49 25.58
N ILE A 58 -8.79 1.45 24.25
CA ILE A 58 -9.93 1.62 23.33
C ILE A 58 -10.53 0.24 22.98
N GLU A 59 -11.86 0.15 22.97
CA GLU A 59 -12.58 -1.06 22.59
C GLU A 59 -12.21 -1.51 21.16
N VAL A 60 -11.93 -2.82 20.97
CA VAL A 60 -11.55 -3.38 19.68
C VAL A 60 -12.61 -4.34 19.17
N LEU A 61 -13.21 -4.04 18.02
CA LEU A 61 -14.18 -4.85 17.33
C LEU A 61 -13.50 -5.60 16.18
N LYS A 62 -13.59 -6.93 16.16
CA LYS A 62 -12.94 -7.81 15.16
C LYS A 62 -13.99 -8.66 14.42
N PRO A 63 -14.96 -8.06 13.69
CA PRO A 63 -15.99 -8.84 13.01
C PRO A 63 -15.37 -9.69 11.89
N LEU A 64 -15.84 -10.95 11.74
CA LEU A 64 -15.47 -11.79 10.61
C LEU A 64 -15.92 -11.16 9.30
N LYS A 65 -17.12 -10.61 9.31
CA LYS A 65 -17.72 -9.86 8.20
C LYS A 65 -18.39 -8.60 8.73
N PRO A 66 -18.25 -7.43 8.09
CA PRO A 66 -18.89 -6.19 8.52
C PRO A 66 -20.44 -6.22 8.49
N ARG A 67 -21.06 -7.30 7.97
CA ARG A 67 -22.52 -7.54 7.98
C ARG A 67 -22.99 -8.39 9.16
N ASP A 68 -22.10 -8.83 10.02
CA ASP A 68 -22.45 -9.67 11.17
C ASP A 68 -23.40 -8.91 12.10
N PRO A 69 -24.54 -9.49 12.50
CA PRO A 69 -25.56 -8.78 13.30
C PRO A 69 -24.99 -8.22 14.61
N GLU A 70 -24.19 -8.98 15.34
CA GLU A 70 -23.57 -8.56 16.59
C GLU A 70 -22.70 -7.30 16.41
N PHE A 71 -21.95 -7.23 15.29
CA PHE A 71 -21.17 -6.03 14.96
C PHE A 71 -22.06 -4.84 14.67
N LEU A 72 -23.13 -5.02 13.88
CA LEU A 72 -24.05 -3.94 13.52
C LEU A 72 -24.81 -3.42 14.74
N GLU A 73 -25.21 -4.29 15.64
CA GLU A 73 -25.85 -3.91 16.91
C GLU A 73 -24.87 -3.13 17.78
N ARG A 74 -23.64 -3.64 17.97
CA ARG A 74 -22.63 -2.95 18.76
C ARG A 74 -22.26 -1.58 18.18
N LEU A 75 -22.14 -1.46 16.87
CA LEU A 75 -21.89 -0.19 16.20
C LEU A 75 -23.02 0.83 16.46
N LYS A 76 -24.28 0.38 16.43
CA LYS A 76 -25.45 1.23 16.76
C LYS A 76 -25.47 1.64 18.23
N GLU A 77 -25.12 0.72 19.15
CA GLU A 77 -25.04 1.03 20.60
C GLU A 77 -23.96 2.08 20.90
N ILE A 78 -22.80 2.00 20.22
CA ILE A 78 -21.76 3.01 20.32
C ILE A 78 -22.28 4.35 19.81
N GLY A 79 -23.05 4.36 18.73
CA GLY A 79 -23.64 5.55 18.13
C GLY A 79 -22.58 6.56 17.69
N PRO A 80 -21.66 6.20 16.76
CA PRO A 80 -20.65 7.13 16.29
C PRO A 80 -21.25 8.25 15.45
N ASP A 81 -20.69 9.45 15.58
CA ASP A 81 -21.02 10.58 14.71
C ASP A 81 -20.42 10.39 13.31
N CYS A 82 -19.17 9.91 13.25
CA CYS A 82 -18.43 9.64 12.02
C CYS A 82 -17.51 8.43 12.19
N CYS A 83 -17.23 7.73 11.10
CA CYS A 83 -16.32 6.58 11.10
C CYS A 83 -15.14 6.81 10.14
N PRO A 84 -13.97 7.28 10.61
CA PRO A 84 -12.76 7.36 9.80
C PRO A 84 -12.23 5.97 9.46
N VAL A 85 -11.77 5.80 8.20
CA VAL A 85 -11.31 4.51 7.65
C VAL A 85 -9.93 4.67 7.04
N VAL A 86 -9.01 3.77 7.38
CA VAL A 86 -7.69 3.68 6.73
C VAL A 86 -7.34 2.22 6.51
N ALA A 87 -7.33 1.78 5.27
CA ALA A 87 -6.93 0.43 4.87
C ALA A 87 -7.59 -0.69 5.73
N TYR A 88 -8.89 -0.62 5.96
CA TYR A 88 -9.63 -1.61 6.75
C TYR A 88 -9.63 -2.99 6.12
N GLY A 89 -9.72 -3.07 4.79
CA GLY A 89 -9.59 -4.32 4.04
C GLY A 89 -10.86 -5.18 3.99
N ALA A 90 -12.03 -4.61 4.26
CA ALA A 90 -13.32 -5.26 4.04
C ALA A 90 -14.34 -4.26 3.50
N LEU A 91 -15.29 -4.74 2.70
CA LEU A 91 -16.39 -3.93 2.19
C LEU A 91 -17.45 -3.73 3.27
N LEU A 92 -17.85 -2.49 3.46
CA LEU A 92 -18.89 -2.10 4.40
C LEU A 92 -20.28 -2.25 3.73
N PRO A 93 -21.21 -3.00 4.34
CA PRO A 93 -22.56 -3.11 3.81
C PRO A 93 -23.35 -1.83 4.09
N ARG A 94 -24.42 -1.58 3.32
CA ARG A 94 -25.30 -0.43 3.50
C ARG A 94 -25.76 -0.24 4.95
N ALA A 95 -26.11 -1.34 5.61
CA ALA A 95 -26.54 -1.31 7.02
C ALA A 95 -25.47 -0.79 7.99
N ALA A 96 -24.18 -0.90 7.67
CA ALA A 96 -23.10 -0.29 8.44
C ALA A 96 -22.87 1.17 8.02
N LEU A 97 -22.95 1.45 6.70
CA LEU A 97 -22.72 2.80 6.15
C LEU A 97 -23.73 3.81 6.70
N ASP A 98 -24.97 3.40 6.96
CA ASP A 98 -26.06 4.25 7.42
C ASP A 98 -26.08 4.50 8.94
N VAL A 99 -25.17 3.90 9.73
CA VAL A 99 -25.16 4.07 11.18
C VAL A 99 -24.63 5.45 11.61
N PRO A 100 -23.44 5.92 11.17
CA PRO A 100 -22.91 7.20 11.61
C PRO A 100 -23.60 8.38 10.87
N ALA A 101 -23.93 9.44 11.60
CA ALA A 101 -24.61 10.61 11.06
C ALA A 101 -23.85 11.30 9.93
N HIS A 102 -22.51 11.34 10.02
CA HIS A 102 -21.60 11.90 9.01
C HIS A 102 -20.96 10.83 8.10
N GLY A 103 -21.45 9.59 8.17
CA GLY A 103 -20.99 8.51 7.32
C GLY A 103 -19.58 8.00 7.65
N TRP A 104 -19.00 7.28 6.68
CA TRP A 104 -17.68 6.70 6.76
C TRP A 104 -16.74 7.48 5.84
N VAL A 105 -15.63 7.97 6.39
CA VAL A 105 -14.66 8.81 5.67
C VAL A 105 -13.36 8.05 5.51
N ASN A 106 -13.03 7.70 4.28
CA ASN A 106 -11.80 6.96 3.99
C ASN A 106 -10.63 7.91 3.68
N LEU A 107 -9.46 7.58 4.22
CA LEU A 107 -8.17 8.11 3.80
C LEU A 107 -7.60 7.19 2.73
N HIS A 108 -7.57 7.66 1.48
CA HIS A 108 -7.09 6.94 0.32
C HIS A 108 -5.73 7.51 -0.12
N PHE A 109 -4.78 6.64 -0.43
CA PHE A 109 -3.41 7.05 -0.74
C PHE A 109 -3.19 7.34 -2.23
N SER A 110 -4.06 8.19 -2.78
CA SER A 110 -3.90 8.82 -4.10
C SER A 110 -4.61 10.18 -4.15
N LEU A 111 -4.37 10.93 -5.21
CA LEU A 111 -5.15 12.12 -5.58
C LEU A 111 -6.36 11.69 -6.40
N LEU A 112 -7.48 11.40 -5.73
CA LEU A 112 -8.71 11.01 -6.43
C LEU A 112 -9.16 12.08 -7.43
N PRO A 113 -9.64 11.68 -8.62
CA PRO A 113 -10.13 10.35 -9.02
C PRO A 113 -9.06 9.38 -9.57
N ALA A 114 -7.78 9.75 -9.55
CA ALA A 114 -6.72 8.85 -9.98
C ALA A 114 -6.51 7.71 -8.97
N TRP A 115 -6.24 6.51 -9.50
CA TRP A 115 -5.85 5.32 -8.74
C TRP A 115 -6.88 4.86 -7.71
N ARG A 116 -8.18 4.81 -8.07
CA ARG A 116 -9.21 4.17 -7.25
C ARG A 116 -8.90 2.68 -7.09
N GLY A 117 -8.99 2.14 -5.86
CA GLY A 117 -8.80 0.72 -5.59
C GLY A 117 -7.72 0.38 -4.55
N ALA A 118 -7.25 -0.87 -4.57
CA ALA A 118 -6.53 -1.47 -3.45
C ALA A 118 -5.02 -1.14 -3.39
N ALA A 119 -4.40 -0.65 -4.48
CA ALA A 119 -2.94 -0.48 -4.55
C ALA A 119 -2.51 0.84 -5.24
N PRO A 120 -3.06 2.00 -4.82
CA PRO A 120 -2.81 3.28 -5.49
C PRO A 120 -1.33 3.67 -5.53
N VAL A 121 -0.62 3.52 -4.42
CA VAL A 121 0.81 3.89 -4.30
C VAL A 121 1.69 3.06 -5.23
N GLN A 122 1.43 1.76 -5.31
CA GLN A 122 2.17 0.86 -6.20
C GLN A 122 1.94 1.24 -7.67
N HIS A 123 0.69 1.50 -8.06
CA HIS A 123 0.35 1.87 -9.43
C HIS A 123 0.91 3.23 -9.83
N ALA A 124 0.90 4.23 -8.95
CA ALA A 124 1.51 5.53 -9.19
C ALA A 124 3.02 5.41 -9.51
N ILE A 125 3.78 4.65 -8.70
CA ILE A 125 5.20 4.38 -8.96
C ILE A 125 5.39 3.65 -10.29
N MET A 126 4.61 2.60 -10.54
CA MET A 126 4.74 1.78 -11.76
C MET A 126 4.34 2.54 -13.02
N ALA A 127 3.41 3.47 -12.94
CA ALA A 127 3.05 4.38 -14.03
C ALA A 127 4.13 5.42 -14.28
N GLY A 128 4.90 5.76 -13.26
CA GLY A 128 5.96 6.76 -13.32
C GLY A 128 5.44 8.16 -13.05
N ASP A 129 4.40 8.25 -12.24
CA ASP A 129 3.93 9.55 -11.75
C ASP A 129 5.04 10.22 -10.93
N GLU A 130 5.16 11.52 -11.05
CA GLU A 130 6.12 12.32 -10.29
C GLU A 130 5.50 12.88 -9.00
N ILE A 131 4.16 12.99 -8.99
CA ILE A 131 3.37 13.51 -7.86
C ILE A 131 2.24 12.53 -7.60
N THR A 132 1.99 12.28 -6.33
CA THR A 132 0.82 11.57 -5.81
C THR A 132 0.31 12.29 -4.56
N GLY A 133 -0.43 11.61 -3.71
CA GLY A 133 -0.92 12.20 -2.47
C GLY A 133 -1.85 11.29 -1.71
N ALA A 134 -2.63 11.88 -0.83
CA ALA A 134 -3.73 11.23 -0.16
C ALA A 134 -5.00 12.09 -0.24
N SER A 135 -6.15 11.44 -0.27
CA SER A 135 -7.47 12.09 -0.30
C SER A 135 -8.35 11.55 0.81
N THR A 136 -9.08 12.41 1.50
CA THR A 136 -10.19 11.99 2.37
C THR A 136 -11.49 12.12 1.60
N PHE A 137 -12.33 11.07 1.60
CA PHE A 137 -13.59 11.05 0.87
C PHE A 137 -14.68 10.29 1.62
N LEU A 138 -15.94 10.62 1.39
CA LEU A 138 -17.09 9.91 1.93
C LEU A 138 -17.26 8.58 1.19
N ILE A 139 -17.34 7.47 1.92
CA ILE A 139 -17.54 6.14 1.33
C ILE A 139 -18.99 6.02 0.83
N GLU A 140 -19.12 5.57 -0.42
CA GLU A 140 -20.37 5.20 -1.09
C GLU A 140 -20.28 3.77 -1.64
N GLU A 141 -21.30 3.30 -2.34
CA GLU A 141 -21.32 1.93 -2.90
C GLU A 141 -20.30 1.73 -4.02
N GLY A 142 -19.92 2.79 -4.74
CA GLY A 142 -18.93 2.72 -5.81
C GLY A 142 -17.50 2.62 -5.29
N LEU A 143 -16.62 1.96 -6.05
CA LEU A 143 -15.20 1.81 -5.68
C LEU A 143 -14.52 3.19 -5.63
N ASP A 144 -14.23 3.66 -4.43
CA ASP A 144 -13.56 4.93 -4.11
C ASP A 144 -14.07 6.13 -4.93
N SER A 145 -15.39 6.15 -5.21
CA SER A 145 -16.04 7.12 -6.08
C SER A 145 -16.75 8.27 -5.35
N GLY A 146 -16.87 8.18 -4.04
CA GLY A 146 -17.57 9.16 -3.23
C GLY A 146 -16.91 10.54 -3.23
N PRO A 147 -17.64 11.59 -2.79
CA PRO A 147 -17.15 12.96 -2.82
C PRO A 147 -15.97 13.18 -1.86
N VAL A 148 -15.02 14.02 -2.30
CA VAL A 148 -13.74 14.28 -1.62
C VAL A 148 -13.87 15.47 -0.68
N TYR A 149 -13.38 15.34 0.54
CA TYR A 149 -13.29 16.41 1.52
C TYR A 149 -12.00 17.22 1.39
N GLY A 150 -10.87 16.56 1.18
CA GLY A 150 -9.58 17.22 1.08
C GLY A 150 -8.50 16.32 0.51
N THR A 151 -7.38 16.95 0.12
CA THR A 151 -6.22 16.25 -0.44
C THR A 151 -4.92 16.83 0.11
N VAL A 152 -3.89 15.99 0.16
CA VAL A 152 -2.50 16.40 0.38
C VAL A 152 -1.63 15.81 -0.72
N THR A 153 -0.71 16.60 -1.27
CA THR A 153 0.20 16.16 -2.32
C THR A 153 1.55 15.72 -1.75
N GLU A 154 2.17 14.74 -2.42
CA GLU A 154 3.49 14.22 -2.08
C GLU A 154 4.27 13.92 -3.37
N ALA A 155 5.56 14.29 -3.41
CA ALA A 155 6.43 13.96 -4.52
C ALA A 155 6.89 12.48 -4.45
N ILE A 156 6.89 11.81 -5.60
CA ILE A 156 7.47 10.48 -5.74
C ILE A 156 8.95 10.65 -6.09
N ARG A 157 9.84 10.26 -5.19
CA ARG A 157 11.28 10.36 -5.39
C ARG A 157 11.78 9.27 -6.35
N PRO A 158 12.83 9.51 -7.11
CA PRO A 158 13.34 8.53 -8.08
C PRO A 158 13.70 7.16 -7.49
N THR A 159 14.05 7.10 -6.21
CA THR A 159 14.46 5.88 -5.51
C THR A 159 13.39 5.32 -4.58
N ASP A 160 12.22 5.96 -4.47
CA ASP A 160 11.16 5.48 -3.58
C ASP A 160 10.70 4.09 -3.96
N THR A 161 10.62 3.22 -2.97
CA THR A 161 9.77 2.04 -3.01
C THR A 161 8.34 2.38 -2.62
N SER A 162 7.39 1.48 -2.89
CA SER A 162 6.02 1.67 -2.41
C SER A 162 5.94 1.72 -0.88
N GLY A 163 6.84 1.04 -0.18
CA GLY A 163 6.93 1.10 1.28
C GLY A 163 7.36 2.48 1.78
N ASP A 164 8.41 3.07 1.18
CA ASP A 164 8.92 4.40 1.56
C ASP A 164 7.85 5.48 1.35
N LEU A 165 7.23 5.47 0.16
CA LEU A 165 6.20 6.43 -0.20
C LEU A 165 4.95 6.29 0.68
N LEU A 166 4.50 5.04 0.90
CA LEU A 166 3.33 4.76 1.74
C LEU A 166 3.55 5.22 3.18
N THR A 167 4.76 5.05 3.71
CA THR A 167 5.11 5.55 5.05
C THR A 167 4.95 7.08 5.13
N ARG A 168 5.47 7.84 4.16
CA ARG A 168 5.31 9.30 4.15
C ARG A 168 3.86 9.72 4.00
N LEU A 169 3.11 9.05 3.11
CA LEU A 169 1.69 9.31 2.91
C LEU A 169 0.84 8.99 4.14
N ALA A 170 1.22 7.98 4.93
CA ALA A 170 0.52 7.64 6.18
C ALA A 170 0.59 8.80 7.18
N PHE A 171 1.76 9.41 7.36
CA PHE A 171 1.92 10.57 8.26
C PHE A 171 1.26 11.83 7.72
N ALA A 172 1.45 12.15 6.44
CA ALA A 172 0.79 13.32 5.83
C ALA A 172 -0.74 13.17 5.82
N GLY A 173 -1.23 11.98 5.50
CA GLY A 173 -2.65 11.65 5.50
C GLY A 173 -3.29 11.64 6.90
N ALA A 174 -2.52 11.31 7.94
CA ALA A 174 -3.00 11.36 9.31
C ALA A 174 -3.44 12.79 9.71
N GLY A 175 -2.61 13.78 9.39
CA GLY A 175 -2.95 15.19 9.59
C GLY A 175 -4.16 15.64 8.76
N LEU A 176 -4.23 15.19 7.51
CA LEU A 176 -5.37 15.47 6.63
C LEU A 176 -6.67 14.87 7.19
N LEU A 177 -6.64 13.62 7.68
CA LEU A 177 -7.83 12.96 8.24
C LEU A 177 -8.31 13.65 9.52
N ALA A 178 -7.39 14.01 10.42
CA ALA A 178 -7.73 14.75 11.64
C ALA A 178 -8.39 16.10 11.30
N ALA A 179 -7.80 16.90 10.40
CA ALA A 179 -8.38 18.15 9.93
C ALA A 179 -9.73 17.95 9.22
N THR A 180 -9.92 16.83 8.52
CA THR A 180 -11.20 16.46 7.91
C THR A 180 -12.27 16.21 8.98
N MET A 181 -11.94 15.47 10.04
CA MET A 181 -12.87 15.26 11.16
C MET A 181 -13.24 16.58 11.85
N ASP A 182 -12.27 17.47 12.07
CA ASP A 182 -12.51 18.80 12.62
C ASP A 182 -13.49 19.61 11.77
N GLY A 183 -13.26 19.66 10.46
CA GLY A 183 -14.09 20.44 9.54
C GLY A 183 -15.48 19.84 9.30
N ILE A 184 -15.66 18.53 9.46
CA ILE A 184 -16.98 17.88 9.46
C ILE A 184 -17.74 18.26 10.72
N GLU A 185 -17.09 18.22 11.91
CA GLU A 185 -17.71 18.54 13.19
C GLU A 185 -18.22 19.97 13.25
N ASP A 186 -17.43 20.95 12.79
CA ASP A 186 -17.81 22.37 12.83
C ASP A 186 -18.60 22.82 11.60
N GLY A 187 -18.82 21.93 10.61
CA GLY A 187 -19.58 22.19 9.39
C GLY A 187 -18.87 23.12 8.38
N SER A 188 -17.58 23.41 8.60
CA SER A 188 -16.78 24.25 7.71
C SER A 188 -16.36 23.53 6.44
N LEU A 189 -16.32 22.19 6.47
CA LEU A 189 -15.86 21.37 5.35
C LEU A 189 -17.03 20.60 4.71
N LYS A 190 -17.13 20.71 3.38
CA LYS A 190 -18.12 19.99 2.58
C LYS A 190 -17.41 19.14 1.53
N ALA A 191 -17.86 17.90 1.40
CA ALA A 191 -17.35 17.01 0.36
C ALA A 191 -17.79 17.49 -1.03
N VAL A 192 -16.85 17.40 -1.99
CA VAL A 192 -17.06 17.81 -3.39
C VAL A 192 -17.03 16.57 -4.28
N PRO A 193 -18.02 16.39 -5.19
CA PRO A 193 -18.02 15.28 -6.12
C PRO A 193 -16.71 15.19 -6.91
N GLN A 194 -16.22 13.97 -7.13
CA GLN A 194 -15.04 13.77 -7.95
C GLN A 194 -15.33 14.13 -9.41
N PRO A 195 -14.34 14.69 -10.15
CA PRO A 195 -14.49 14.93 -11.57
C PRO A 195 -14.69 13.62 -12.35
N ALA A 196 -15.40 13.70 -13.46
CA ALA A 196 -15.64 12.55 -14.36
C ALA A 196 -14.38 12.17 -15.18
N GLU A 197 -13.45 13.11 -15.32
CA GLU A 197 -12.20 12.94 -16.06
C GLU A 197 -11.05 12.52 -15.12
N GLY A 198 -10.03 11.86 -15.67
CA GLY A 198 -8.82 11.46 -14.91
C GLY A 198 -9.03 10.23 -14.03
N ILE A 199 -10.12 9.51 -14.17
CA ILE A 199 -10.39 8.28 -13.42
C ILE A 199 -9.44 7.19 -13.90
N THR A 200 -8.63 6.67 -12.98
CA THR A 200 -7.81 5.47 -13.19
C THR A 200 -8.03 4.47 -12.06
N VAL A 201 -7.69 3.20 -12.29
CA VAL A 201 -7.91 2.13 -11.32
C VAL A 201 -6.59 1.50 -10.89
N ALA A 202 -6.54 1.10 -9.63
CA ALA A 202 -5.39 0.50 -8.98
C ALA A 202 -5.76 -0.85 -8.36
N PRO A 203 -5.92 -1.92 -9.16
CA PRO A 203 -6.24 -3.23 -8.65
C PRO A 203 -5.12 -3.75 -7.73
N LYS A 204 -5.48 -4.70 -6.88
CA LYS A 204 -4.50 -5.35 -5.99
C LYS A 204 -3.35 -5.96 -6.79
N ILE A 205 -2.12 -5.68 -6.37
CA ILE A 205 -0.93 -6.30 -6.96
C ILE A 205 -0.83 -7.76 -6.49
N THR A 206 -0.90 -8.68 -7.44
CA THR A 206 -0.71 -10.11 -7.18
C THR A 206 0.77 -10.50 -7.30
N VAL A 207 1.09 -11.72 -6.86
CA VAL A 207 2.45 -12.26 -7.02
C VAL A 207 2.81 -12.41 -8.50
N GLU A 208 1.85 -12.81 -9.33
CA GLU A 208 2.02 -12.98 -10.77
C GLU A 208 2.26 -11.62 -11.45
N TYR A 209 1.54 -10.58 -11.05
CA TYR A 209 1.74 -9.22 -11.57
C TYR A 209 3.15 -8.69 -11.28
N ALA A 210 3.77 -9.11 -10.18
CA ALA A 210 5.10 -8.69 -9.77
C ALA A 210 6.24 -9.45 -10.49
N GLN A 211 5.93 -10.35 -11.42
CA GLN A 211 6.94 -10.99 -12.27
C GLN A 211 7.51 -9.95 -13.25
N VAL A 212 8.85 -9.87 -13.29
CA VAL A 212 9.53 -8.94 -14.19
C VAL A 212 9.55 -9.50 -15.61
N ASP A 213 9.07 -8.68 -16.54
CA ASP A 213 9.24 -8.89 -17.98
C ASP A 213 10.55 -8.21 -18.44
N TRP A 214 11.55 -9.00 -18.76
CA TRP A 214 12.84 -8.50 -19.23
C TRP A 214 12.79 -7.89 -20.63
N ALA A 215 11.75 -8.16 -21.41
CA ALA A 215 11.53 -7.50 -22.70
C ALA A 215 10.99 -6.07 -22.55
N ALA A 216 10.52 -5.69 -21.38
CA ALA A 216 10.10 -4.33 -21.08
C ALA A 216 11.30 -3.38 -20.98
N PRO A 217 11.11 -2.06 -21.20
CA PRO A 217 12.18 -1.06 -21.01
C PRO A 217 12.73 -1.04 -19.57
N ALA A 218 14.02 -0.70 -19.41
CA ALA A 218 14.70 -0.68 -18.11
C ALA A 218 13.98 0.16 -17.04
N LEU A 219 13.44 1.33 -17.40
CA LEU A 219 12.66 2.14 -16.49
C LEU A 219 11.36 1.46 -16.02
N ARG A 220 10.74 0.63 -16.88
CA ARG A 220 9.57 -0.16 -16.47
C ARG A 220 9.97 -1.25 -15.48
N VAL A 221 11.10 -1.92 -15.72
CA VAL A 221 11.65 -2.92 -14.79
C VAL A 221 11.95 -2.30 -13.45
N ASP A 222 12.65 -1.16 -13.41
CA ASP A 222 12.92 -0.41 -12.18
C ASP A 222 11.65 -0.05 -11.41
N ARG A 223 10.66 0.52 -12.10
CA ARG A 223 9.38 0.92 -11.50
C ARG A 223 8.59 -0.27 -10.95
N VAL A 224 8.60 -1.42 -11.63
CA VAL A 224 7.96 -2.65 -11.12
C VAL A 224 8.68 -3.12 -9.85
N VAL A 225 10.01 -3.12 -9.82
CA VAL A 225 10.76 -3.51 -8.62
C VAL A 225 10.44 -2.58 -7.46
N ARG A 226 10.48 -1.27 -7.65
CA ARG A 226 10.16 -0.28 -6.60
C ARG A 226 8.69 -0.33 -6.19
N GLY A 227 7.76 -0.38 -7.12
CA GLY A 227 6.32 -0.43 -6.86
C GLY A 227 5.87 -1.70 -6.15
N CYS A 228 6.57 -2.83 -6.36
CA CYS A 228 6.27 -4.08 -5.68
C CYS A 228 7.06 -4.29 -4.37
N THR A 229 7.95 -3.39 -3.99
CA THR A 229 8.75 -3.49 -2.74
C THR A 229 8.09 -2.69 -1.61
N PRO A 230 7.88 -3.26 -0.41
CA PRO A 230 8.34 -4.56 0.07
C PRO A 230 7.44 -5.75 -0.32
N ALA A 231 6.20 -5.51 -0.73
CA ALA A 231 5.22 -6.57 -0.99
C ALA A 231 4.44 -6.32 -2.28
N PRO A 232 4.21 -7.39 -3.08
CA PRO A 232 4.56 -8.80 -2.86
C PRO A 232 6.05 -9.12 -3.09
N GLY A 233 6.84 -8.14 -3.58
CA GLY A 233 8.22 -8.25 -4.03
C GLY A 233 8.31 -8.69 -5.49
N ALA A 234 8.96 -7.85 -6.32
CA ALA A 234 9.22 -8.21 -7.72
C ALA A 234 10.11 -9.45 -7.82
N TRP A 235 9.90 -10.26 -8.84
CA TRP A 235 10.62 -11.51 -8.98
C TRP A 235 10.82 -11.91 -10.43
N THR A 236 11.79 -12.79 -10.64
CA THR A 236 12.07 -13.47 -11.90
C THR A 236 12.39 -14.93 -11.61
N THR A 237 12.70 -15.71 -12.65
CA THR A 237 13.21 -17.08 -12.52
C THR A 237 14.70 -17.14 -12.85
N PHE A 238 15.41 -18.01 -12.13
CA PHE A 238 16.77 -18.40 -12.40
C PHE A 238 16.90 -19.91 -12.19
N ARG A 239 17.28 -20.67 -13.22
CA ARG A 239 17.31 -22.14 -13.21
C ARG A 239 15.99 -22.77 -12.72
N GLY A 240 14.85 -22.20 -13.12
CA GLY A 240 13.52 -22.65 -12.73
C GLY A 240 13.09 -22.28 -11.30
N GLU A 241 13.96 -21.67 -10.50
CA GLU A 241 13.64 -21.21 -9.16
C GLU A 241 13.33 -19.71 -9.13
N ARG A 242 12.47 -19.30 -8.19
CA ARG A 242 12.14 -17.89 -8.00
C ARG A 242 13.30 -17.13 -7.36
N LEU A 243 13.69 -16.04 -8.01
CA LEU A 243 14.63 -15.04 -7.51
C LEU A 243 13.88 -13.72 -7.33
N LYS A 244 13.75 -13.22 -6.09
CA LYS A 244 13.20 -11.88 -5.86
C LYS A 244 14.25 -10.82 -6.17
N LEU A 245 13.79 -9.75 -6.80
CA LEU A 245 14.57 -8.56 -7.09
C LEU A 245 14.18 -7.51 -6.04
N VAL A 246 15.11 -7.18 -5.16
CA VAL A 246 14.84 -6.27 -4.04
C VAL A 246 15.15 -4.83 -4.44
N GLN A 247 16.23 -4.64 -5.20
CA GLN A 247 16.66 -3.33 -5.70
C GLN A 247 17.42 -3.48 -7.00
N VAL A 248 17.10 -2.61 -7.96
CA VAL A 248 17.81 -2.50 -9.23
C VAL A 248 18.10 -1.03 -9.52
N THR A 249 19.02 -0.77 -10.45
CA THR A 249 19.30 0.58 -10.96
C THR A 249 19.44 0.53 -12.49
N PRO A 250 18.75 1.40 -13.23
CA PRO A 250 18.96 1.54 -14.68
C PRO A 250 20.39 1.96 -15.02
N VAL A 251 20.97 1.38 -16.11
CA VAL A 251 22.33 1.64 -16.59
C VAL A 251 22.24 2.04 -18.07
N PRO A 252 21.91 3.31 -18.39
CA PRO A 252 21.61 3.76 -19.76
C PRO A 252 22.75 3.57 -20.76
N GLU A 253 23.99 3.62 -20.28
CA GLU A 253 25.19 3.44 -21.11
C GLU A 253 25.40 1.98 -21.54
N ARG A 254 24.68 1.01 -20.97
CA ARG A 254 24.88 -0.41 -21.29
C ARG A 254 23.74 -0.98 -22.14
N THR A 255 23.96 -1.08 -23.44
CA THR A 255 22.95 -1.49 -24.44
C THR A 255 23.30 -2.80 -25.16
N ASP A 256 24.39 -3.46 -24.78
CA ASP A 256 24.96 -4.63 -25.43
C ASP A 256 24.33 -5.97 -24.99
N LEU A 257 23.44 -5.95 -24.00
CA LEU A 257 22.81 -7.15 -23.43
C LEU A 257 21.39 -7.36 -23.96
N ALA A 258 21.15 -8.54 -24.54
CA ALA A 258 19.77 -8.95 -24.86
C ALA A 258 18.92 -9.11 -23.61
N PRO A 259 17.57 -8.98 -23.70
CA PRO A 259 16.66 -9.15 -22.57
C PRO A 259 16.90 -10.44 -21.77
N GLY A 260 17.03 -10.32 -20.47
CA GLY A 260 17.32 -11.43 -19.55
C GLY A 260 18.78 -11.89 -19.52
N ARG A 261 19.63 -11.50 -20.48
CA ARG A 261 21.06 -11.85 -20.46
C ARG A 261 21.78 -11.18 -19.31
N MET A 262 22.60 -11.94 -18.61
CA MET A 262 23.38 -11.44 -17.48
C MET A 262 24.83 -11.20 -17.89
N ALA A 263 25.41 -10.11 -17.37
CA ALA A 263 26.85 -9.87 -17.38
C ALA A 263 27.32 -9.70 -15.93
N VAL A 264 28.09 -10.67 -15.48
CA VAL A 264 28.57 -10.74 -14.10
C VAL A 264 29.98 -10.18 -14.02
N GLY A 265 30.15 -9.07 -13.30
CA GLY A 265 31.44 -8.50 -12.95
C GLY A 265 31.89 -8.93 -11.56
N LYS A 266 33.04 -8.43 -11.12
CA LYS A 266 33.57 -8.70 -9.77
C LYS A 266 32.59 -8.24 -8.66
N ASN A 267 31.97 -7.07 -8.83
CA ASN A 267 31.12 -6.42 -7.83
C ASN A 267 29.74 -6.02 -8.38
N SER A 268 29.41 -6.36 -9.62
CA SER A 268 28.16 -5.96 -10.28
C SER A 268 27.53 -7.13 -11.03
N VAL A 269 26.23 -7.09 -11.18
CA VAL A 269 25.44 -7.99 -12.02
C VAL A 269 24.51 -7.13 -12.85
N HIS A 270 24.76 -7.06 -14.17
CA HIS A 270 23.90 -6.35 -15.11
C HIS A 270 23.00 -7.33 -15.84
N VAL A 271 21.78 -6.91 -16.12
CA VAL A 271 20.80 -7.70 -16.87
C VAL A 271 20.24 -6.85 -17.99
N GLY A 272 20.25 -7.39 -19.20
CA GLY A 272 19.65 -6.74 -20.35
C GLY A 272 18.13 -6.64 -20.25
N THR A 273 17.58 -5.57 -20.79
CA THR A 273 16.14 -5.33 -20.91
C THR A 273 15.76 -4.98 -22.34
N GLY A 274 14.50 -4.61 -22.57
CA GLY A 274 14.04 -4.15 -23.88
C GLY A 274 14.63 -2.81 -24.36
N SER A 275 15.45 -2.12 -23.54
CA SER A 275 16.13 -0.87 -23.94
C SER A 275 17.61 -0.89 -23.61
N TYR A 276 17.99 -0.76 -22.39
CA TYR A 276 19.36 -0.83 -21.86
C TYR A 276 19.38 -1.65 -20.57
N ALA A 277 20.55 -1.98 -20.04
CA ALA A 277 20.64 -2.86 -18.88
C ALA A 277 20.14 -2.21 -17.59
N VAL A 278 19.81 -3.06 -16.63
CA VAL A 278 19.70 -2.70 -15.21
C VAL A 278 20.81 -3.41 -14.43
N GLU A 279 21.36 -2.77 -13.41
CA GLU A 279 22.20 -3.40 -12.40
C GLU A 279 21.32 -3.96 -11.29
N LEU A 280 21.48 -5.24 -10.97
CA LEU A 280 20.90 -5.84 -9.77
C LEU A 280 21.76 -5.47 -8.56
N LEU A 281 21.18 -4.77 -7.60
CA LEU A 281 21.87 -4.41 -6.36
C LEU A 281 21.65 -5.45 -5.26
N TRP A 282 20.38 -5.76 -5.00
CA TRP A 282 19.97 -6.73 -4.00
C TRP A 282 18.97 -7.72 -4.56
N VAL A 283 19.20 -9.00 -4.23
CA VAL A 283 18.33 -10.12 -4.63
C VAL A 283 18.06 -11.03 -3.44
N GLN A 284 17.02 -11.84 -3.55
CA GLN A 284 16.67 -12.85 -2.56
C GLN A 284 16.31 -14.16 -3.24
N ALA A 285 17.21 -15.13 -3.17
CA ALA A 285 16.92 -16.50 -3.62
C ALA A 285 15.90 -17.18 -2.70
N GLN A 286 15.18 -18.16 -3.22
CA GLN A 286 14.14 -18.88 -2.49
C GLN A 286 14.67 -19.45 -1.17
N GLY A 287 13.97 -19.17 -0.06
CA GLY A 287 14.33 -19.63 1.28
C GLY A 287 15.55 -18.96 1.91
N LYS A 288 16.16 -17.98 1.25
CA LYS A 288 17.32 -17.22 1.76
C LYS A 288 16.93 -15.83 2.23
N LYS A 289 17.85 -15.16 2.94
CA LYS A 289 17.74 -13.72 3.24
C LYS A 289 18.17 -12.89 2.02
N PRO A 290 17.72 -11.63 1.90
CA PRO A 290 18.26 -10.71 0.89
C PRO A 290 19.78 -10.60 1.00
N MET A 291 20.47 -10.53 -0.15
CA MET A 291 21.92 -10.37 -0.24
C MET A 291 22.30 -9.52 -1.45
N ARG A 292 23.54 -9.05 -1.51
CA ARG A 292 24.04 -8.35 -2.70
C ARG A 292 24.02 -9.28 -3.90
N ALA A 293 23.60 -8.77 -5.05
CA ALA A 293 23.50 -9.56 -6.28
C ALA A 293 24.85 -10.13 -6.71
N ALA A 294 25.95 -9.39 -6.52
CA ALA A 294 27.31 -9.89 -6.83
C ALA A 294 27.71 -11.08 -5.93
N ASP A 295 27.30 -11.09 -4.66
CA ASP A 295 27.58 -12.20 -3.73
C ASP A 295 26.76 -13.44 -4.12
N TRP A 296 25.49 -13.24 -4.47
CA TRP A 296 24.64 -14.29 -5.01
C TRP A 296 25.25 -14.90 -6.28
N ALA A 297 25.63 -14.06 -7.24
CA ALA A 297 26.18 -14.51 -8.51
C ALA A 297 27.46 -15.35 -8.35
N ARG A 298 28.37 -14.96 -7.42
CA ARG A 298 29.56 -15.75 -7.08
C ARG A 298 29.19 -17.09 -6.45
N GLY A 299 28.19 -17.08 -5.57
CA GLY A 299 27.75 -18.30 -4.89
C GLY A 299 27.16 -19.35 -5.83
N VAL A 300 26.38 -18.92 -6.83
CA VAL A 300 25.73 -19.82 -7.78
C VAL A 300 26.57 -20.10 -9.05
N ARG A 301 27.71 -19.40 -9.23
CA ARG A 301 28.64 -19.56 -10.37
C ARG A 301 27.89 -19.47 -11.71
N ILE A 302 27.35 -18.29 -11.98
CA ILE A 302 26.60 -18.02 -13.21
C ILE A 302 27.51 -18.19 -14.44
N SER A 303 27.05 -18.96 -15.42
CA SER A 303 27.74 -19.09 -16.73
C SER A 303 27.29 -17.99 -17.69
N GLU A 304 28.14 -17.69 -18.69
CA GLU A 304 27.84 -16.65 -19.68
C GLU A 304 26.61 -16.93 -20.54
N SER A 305 26.16 -18.20 -20.63
CA SER A 305 24.98 -18.58 -21.41
C SER A 305 23.66 -18.44 -20.64
N GLU A 306 23.70 -18.27 -19.33
CA GLU A 306 22.50 -18.25 -18.50
C GLU A 306 21.75 -16.92 -18.59
N THR A 307 20.44 -17.01 -18.45
CA THR A 307 19.51 -15.88 -18.50
C THR A 307 18.57 -15.90 -17.29
N LEU A 308 17.99 -14.75 -16.98
CA LEU A 308 16.85 -14.62 -16.08
C LEU A 308 15.56 -14.69 -16.90
N GLY A 309 14.49 -15.22 -16.28
CA GLY A 309 13.16 -15.29 -16.91
C GLY A 309 12.95 -16.49 -17.81
N GLY A 310 13.91 -17.42 -17.87
CA GLY A 310 13.83 -18.68 -18.61
C GLY A 310 13.35 -19.84 -17.74
#